data_4b8bdefb245ab36399bec0cd1d41e304
#
_entry.id   4b8bdefb245ab36399bec0cd1d41e304
#
_cell.length_a   1.000
_cell.length_b   1.000
_cell.length_c   1.000
_cell.angle_alpha   90.00
_cell.angle_beta   90.00
_cell.angle_gamma   90.00
#
_symmetry.space_group_name_H-M   'P 1'
#
loop_
_entity.id
_entity.type
_entity.pdbx_description
1 polymer ?
#
loop_
_entity_poly.entity_id
_entity_poly.type
_entity_poly.pdbx_seq_one_letter_code
_entity_poly.pdbx_strand_id
1 'polypeptide(L)'
;MIITVGSSAGAFSGKPMTMAGTVYARGIGTHAASELLVRLKGGAARFVADVGIDDETNGRGAVVFQVWVDDEKKADSGPIRAREKPRRIDVDLSGAREMTLTVLGAEASNDLCHADWGGALLLLSDPSIQPETAIFPDEPAPEIASGDGPEPAIHGPRVTGATPGHDFLFLIPATGDGPLKFSAEGLPAGLSLDSNTGIISGSIE
;
A
#
# COMPACT_ATOMS: atom_id res chain seq x y z
N MET A 1 -27.26 21.12 6.03
CA MET A 1 -26.62 20.50 7.24
C MET A 1 -25.13 20.47 7.00
N ILE A 2 -24.33 20.62 8.04
CA ILE A 2 -22.87 20.55 7.95
C ILE A 2 -22.45 19.22 8.57
N ILE A 3 -21.73 18.40 7.82
CA ILE A 3 -21.08 17.19 8.32
C ILE A 3 -19.58 17.47 8.39
N THR A 4 -18.96 17.17 9.53
CA THR A 4 -17.51 17.16 9.64
C THR A 4 -16.98 15.85 9.07
N VAL A 5 -16.06 15.93 8.14
CA VAL A 5 -15.35 14.77 7.62
C VAL A 5 -14.17 14.50 8.56
N GLY A 6 -14.15 13.29 9.12
CA GLY A 6 -13.17 12.90 10.13
C GLY A 6 -13.73 12.98 11.57
N SER A 7 -13.62 11.87 12.29
CA SER A 7 -14.20 11.73 13.63
C SER A 7 -13.28 12.15 14.77
N SER A 8 -12.01 12.44 14.51
CA SER A 8 -11.04 12.90 15.50
C SER A 8 -10.08 13.92 14.88
N ALA A 9 -9.72 14.93 15.66
CA ALA A 9 -8.70 15.89 15.34
C ALA A 9 -7.34 15.33 15.72
N GLY A 10 -6.83 14.39 14.96
CA GLY A 10 -5.49 13.86 15.17
C GLY A 10 -4.67 14.04 13.90
N ALA A 11 -3.48 14.62 14.04
CA ALA A 11 -2.40 14.43 13.10
C ALA A 11 -2.11 12.92 12.92
N PHE A 12 -1.28 12.56 11.98
CA PHE A 12 -0.88 11.17 11.75
C PHE A 12 -0.40 10.45 13.03
N SER A 13 0.27 11.17 13.94
CA SER A 13 0.74 10.64 15.23
C SER A 13 -0.33 10.56 16.32
N GLY A 14 -1.56 11.00 16.06
CA GLY A 14 -2.63 11.10 17.07
C GLY A 14 -2.57 12.35 17.97
N LYS A 15 -1.61 13.26 17.74
CA LYS A 15 -1.56 14.56 18.40
C LYS A 15 -2.59 15.53 17.81
N PRO A 16 -2.89 16.66 18.48
CA PRO A 16 -3.72 17.70 17.88
C PRO A 16 -3.15 18.16 16.54
N MET A 17 -3.98 18.16 15.51
CA MET A 17 -3.65 18.62 14.16
C MET A 17 -3.24 20.10 14.19
N THR A 18 -2.03 20.41 13.73
CA THR A 18 -1.49 21.77 13.79
C THR A 18 -0.73 22.12 12.52
N MET A 19 -1.14 23.18 11.82
CA MET A 19 -0.49 23.64 10.60
C MET A 19 -0.05 25.11 10.75
N ALA A 20 1.24 25.37 10.59
CA ALA A 20 1.86 26.70 10.76
C ALA A 20 1.39 27.39 12.05
N GLY A 21 1.36 26.67 13.18
CA GLY A 21 0.94 27.15 14.48
C GLY A 21 -0.58 27.26 14.71
N THR A 22 -1.40 26.95 13.71
CA THR A 22 -2.87 26.95 13.84
C THR A 22 -3.36 25.56 14.21
N VAL A 23 -4.07 25.44 15.32
CA VAL A 23 -4.66 24.18 15.79
C VAL A 23 -6.04 23.99 15.17
N TYR A 24 -6.29 22.80 14.63
CA TYR A 24 -7.58 22.41 14.06
C TYR A 24 -8.25 21.36 14.96
N ALA A 25 -9.43 21.70 15.47
CA ALA A 25 -10.18 20.80 16.34
C ALA A 25 -10.84 19.62 15.59
N ARG A 26 -10.88 19.65 14.27
CA ARG A 26 -11.48 18.63 13.41
C ARG A 26 -10.81 18.61 12.05
N GLY A 27 -10.80 17.45 11.41
CA GLY A 27 -10.20 17.27 10.10
C GLY A 27 -9.77 15.84 9.86
N ILE A 28 -8.93 15.65 8.85
CA ILE A 28 -8.36 14.35 8.47
C ILE A 28 -6.85 14.51 8.47
N GLY A 29 -6.17 13.84 9.40
CA GLY A 29 -4.72 13.68 9.38
C GLY A 29 -4.35 12.44 8.58
N THR A 30 -3.35 12.54 7.72
CA THR A 30 -2.91 11.47 6.84
C THR A 30 -1.43 11.57 6.51
N HIS A 31 -0.96 10.66 5.68
CA HIS A 31 0.41 10.64 5.15
C HIS A 31 0.37 10.49 3.63
N ALA A 32 1.26 11.14 2.90
CA ALA A 32 1.38 10.88 1.47
C ALA A 32 2.06 9.51 1.20
N ALA A 33 1.65 8.70 0.19
CA ALA A 33 0.49 8.97 -0.63
C ALA A 33 -0.76 8.41 0.06
N SER A 34 -1.87 9.13 -0.07
CA SER A 34 -3.14 8.67 0.47
C SER A 34 -4.31 9.11 -0.39
N GLU A 35 -5.38 8.34 -0.34
CA GLU A 35 -6.60 8.58 -1.09
C GLU A 35 -7.81 8.23 -0.22
N LEU A 36 -8.83 9.09 -0.24
CA LEU A 36 -10.08 8.88 0.46
C LEU A 36 -11.25 9.14 -0.49
N LEU A 37 -11.99 8.08 -0.81
CA LEU A 37 -13.21 8.15 -1.61
C LEU A 37 -14.43 8.39 -0.72
N VAL A 38 -15.24 9.37 -1.09
CA VAL A 38 -16.52 9.68 -0.44
C VAL A 38 -17.65 9.60 -1.46
N ARG A 39 -18.60 8.70 -1.25
CA ARG A 39 -19.82 8.61 -2.05
C ARG A 39 -20.82 9.65 -1.56
N LEU A 40 -21.09 10.65 -2.39
CA LEU A 40 -21.94 11.81 -2.06
C LEU A 40 -23.42 11.56 -2.38
N LYS A 41 -23.70 10.65 -3.31
CA LYS A 41 -25.05 10.27 -3.74
C LYS A 41 -25.90 11.47 -4.20
N GLY A 42 -25.27 12.55 -4.70
CA GLY A 42 -25.92 13.79 -5.10
C GLY A 42 -26.39 14.68 -3.94
N GLY A 43 -26.15 14.28 -2.69
CA GLY A 43 -26.64 14.98 -1.49
C GLY A 43 -25.74 16.08 -0.95
N ALA A 44 -24.59 16.34 -1.58
CA ALA A 44 -23.66 17.37 -1.14
C ALA A 44 -23.72 18.63 -2.03
N ALA A 45 -23.47 19.77 -1.43
CA ALA A 45 -23.40 21.06 -2.13
C ALA A 45 -21.96 21.56 -2.22
N ARG A 46 -21.13 21.33 -1.21
CA ARG A 46 -19.81 21.96 -1.13
C ARG A 46 -18.88 21.21 -0.19
N PHE A 47 -17.59 21.14 -0.54
CA PHE A 47 -16.51 20.70 0.32
C PHE A 47 -15.56 21.85 0.60
N VAL A 48 -15.14 21.99 1.86
CA VAL A 48 -14.23 23.03 2.30
C VAL A 48 -13.23 22.49 3.30
N ALA A 49 -11.95 22.80 3.13
CA ALA A 49 -10.89 22.47 4.07
C ALA A 49 -9.71 23.44 3.95
N ASP A 50 -8.94 23.58 5.02
CA ASP A 50 -7.61 24.15 4.97
C ASP A 50 -6.61 23.00 4.89
N VAL A 51 -5.64 23.06 3.97
CA VAL A 51 -4.69 21.96 3.72
C VAL A 51 -3.26 22.41 3.96
N GLY A 52 -2.46 21.53 4.54
CA GLY A 52 -1.06 21.81 4.81
C GLY A 52 -0.32 20.63 5.41
N ILE A 53 0.95 20.84 5.71
CA ILE A 53 1.78 19.88 6.42
C ILE A 53 1.65 20.12 7.92
N ASP A 54 1.50 19.04 8.69
CA ASP A 54 1.45 19.11 10.13
C ASP A 54 2.79 19.55 10.73
N ASP A 55 2.73 20.38 11.77
CA ASP A 55 3.91 20.92 12.45
C ASP A 55 4.75 19.82 13.15
N GLU A 56 4.17 18.62 13.37
CA GLU A 56 4.90 17.48 13.94
C GLU A 56 6.07 17.01 13.07
N THR A 57 6.10 17.37 11.77
CA THR A 57 7.20 17.07 10.85
C THR A 57 8.47 17.84 11.12
N ASN A 58 8.44 18.81 12.07
CA ASN A 58 9.56 19.67 12.41
C ASN A 58 10.14 20.45 11.21
N GLY A 59 9.30 20.84 10.28
CA GLY A 59 9.67 21.67 9.13
C GLY A 59 10.21 20.89 7.94
N ARG A 60 9.92 19.60 7.83
CA ARG A 60 10.29 18.74 6.70
C ARG A 60 9.05 18.26 5.96
N GLY A 61 9.25 17.85 4.71
CA GLY A 61 8.21 17.30 3.84
C GLY A 61 7.60 18.34 2.91
N ALA A 62 7.07 17.83 1.81
CA ALA A 62 6.30 18.58 0.82
C ALA A 62 5.23 17.69 0.21
N VAL A 63 4.01 18.19 0.08
CA VAL A 63 2.86 17.44 -0.43
C VAL A 63 2.02 18.28 -1.40
N VAL A 64 1.21 17.61 -2.20
CA VAL A 64 0.17 18.20 -3.02
C VAL A 64 -1.16 17.60 -2.64
N PHE A 65 -2.16 18.46 -2.38
CA PHE A 65 -3.54 18.05 -2.14
C PHE A 65 -4.36 18.23 -3.40
N GLN A 66 -5.18 17.24 -3.71
CA GLN A 66 -6.10 17.32 -4.84
C GLN A 66 -7.50 16.89 -4.41
N VAL A 67 -8.50 17.52 -5.01
CA VAL A 67 -9.90 17.09 -4.89
C VAL A 67 -10.41 16.75 -6.28
N TRP A 68 -10.88 15.52 -6.43
CA TRP A 68 -11.49 15.01 -7.62
C TRP A 68 -13.00 14.83 -7.38
N VAL A 69 -13.80 15.16 -8.35
CA VAL A 69 -15.27 15.04 -8.30
C VAL A 69 -15.73 14.37 -9.57
N ASP A 70 -16.38 13.21 -9.45
CA ASP A 70 -16.83 12.40 -10.59
C ASP A 70 -15.71 12.25 -11.65
N ASP A 71 -14.50 11.85 -11.21
CA ASP A 71 -13.26 11.66 -11.99
C ASP A 71 -12.64 12.93 -12.61
N GLU A 72 -13.18 14.11 -12.31
CA GLU A 72 -12.61 15.39 -12.75
C GLU A 72 -11.86 16.10 -11.61
N LYS A 73 -10.62 16.50 -11.85
CA LYS A 73 -9.87 17.27 -10.84
C LYS A 73 -10.42 18.69 -10.71
N LYS A 74 -11.05 18.99 -9.57
CA LYS A 74 -11.66 20.30 -9.26
C LYS A 74 -10.78 21.23 -8.44
N ALA A 75 -9.83 20.67 -7.69
CA ALA A 75 -8.86 21.47 -6.94
C ALA A 75 -7.49 20.80 -6.92
N ASP A 76 -6.47 21.63 -6.92
CA ASP A 76 -5.07 21.24 -6.78
C ASP A 76 -4.35 22.33 -6.00
N SER A 77 -3.76 21.97 -4.86
CA SER A 77 -3.07 22.95 -4.03
C SER A 77 -1.74 23.41 -4.63
N GLY A 78 -1.18 22.66 -5.59
CA GLY A 78 0.24 22.70 -5.87
C GLY A 78 1.07 22.24 -4.66
N PRO A 79 2.40 22.22 -4.79
CA PRO A 79 3.26 21.83 -3.69
C PRO A 79 3.12 22.76 -2.49
N ILE A 80 2.94 22.16 -1.30
CA ILE A 80 2.94 22.84 0.01
C ILE A 80 4.09 22.24 0.82
N ARG A 81 4.98 23.11 1.31
CA ARG A 81 6.07 22.69 2.20
C ARG A 81 5.71 22.89 3.65
N ALA A 82 6.38 22.16 4.50
CA ALA A 82 6.27 22.34 5.94
C ALA A 82 6.50 23.80 6.36
N ARG A 83 5.75 24.29 7.34
CA ARG A 83 5.71 25.67 7.83
C ARG A 83 5.11 26.71 6.88
N GLU A 84 4.73 26.33 5.66
CA GLU A 84 3.90 27.21 4.84
C GLU A 84 2.51 27.38 5.45
N LYS A 85 1.91 28.54 5.24
CA LYS A 85 0.52 28.76 5.67
C LYS A 85 -0.41 27.79 4.96
N PRO A 86 -1.40 27.24 5.69
CA PRO A 86 -2.40 26.38 5.07
C PRO A 86 -3.09 27.07 3.90
N ARG A 87 -3.43 26.31 2.86
CA ARG A 87 -4.17 26.77 1.70
C ARG A 87 -5.62 26.36 1.80
N ARG A 88 -6.53 27.29 1.49
CA ARG A 88 -7.96 27.01 1.47
C ARG A 88 -8.32 26.26 0.19
N ILE A 89 -8.95 25.10 0.35
CA ILE A 89 -9.65 24.37 -0.71
C ILE A 89 -11.14 24.56 -0.51
N ASP A 90 -11.85 24.86 -1.60
CA ASP A 90 -13.26 25.15 -1.60
C ASP A 90 -13.86 24.70 -2.95
N VAL A 91 -14.66 23.62 -2.94
CA VAL A 91 -15.11 22.91 -4.13
C VAL A 91 -16.62 22.81 -4.12
N ASP A 92 -17.26 23.19 -5.24
CA ASP A 92 -18.67 22.94 -5.51
C ASP A 92 -18.88 21.44 -5.77
N LEU A 93 -19.86 20.86 -5.08
CA LEU A 93 -20.25 19.45 -5.20
C LEU A 93 -21.69 19.27 -5.66
N SER A 94 -22.31 20.33 -6.18
CA SER A 94 -23.71 20.29 -6.62
C SER A 94 -23.95 19.20 -7.64
N GLY A 95 -24.78 18.21 -7.30
CA GLY A 95 -25.13 17.07 -8.15
C GLY A 95 -24.05 15.99 -8.24
N ALA A 96 -22.91 16.14 -7.57
CA ALA A 96 -21.81 15.17 -7.60
C ALA A 96 -22.20 13.85 -6.93
N ARG A 97 -21.73 12.75 -7.51
CA ARG A 97 -21.93 11.39 -6.98
C ARG A 97 -20.82 10.96 -6.06
N GLU A 98 -19.59 11.30 -6.41
CA GLU A 98 -18.39 10.89 -5.69
C GLU A 98 -17.37 12.04 -5.58
N MET A 99 -16.61 12.01 -4.50
CA MET A 99 -15.48 12.92 -4.29
C MET A 99 -14.30 12.11 -3.78
N THR A 100 -13.14 12.33 -4.37
CA THR A 100 -11.88 11.74 -3.91
C THR A 100 -10.95 12.84 -3.42
N LEU A 101 -10.46 12.67 -2.19
CA LEU A 101 -9.41 13.49 -1.59
C LEU A 101 -8.08 12.76 -1.73
N THR A 102 -7.11 13.37 -2.41
CA THR A 102 -5.81 12.75 -2.66
C THR A 102 -4.69 13.60 -2.06
N VAL A 103 -3.72 12.96 -1.44
CA VAL A 103 -2.47 13.58 -1.01
C VAL A 103 -1.30 12.85 -1.65
N LEU A 104 -0.49 13.60 -2.37
CA LEU A 104 0.68 13.09 -3.08
C LEU A 104 1.95 13.67 -2.48
N GLY A 105 3.04 12.89 -2.44
CA GLY A 105 4.37 13.43 -2.15
C GLY A 105 4.82 14.39 -3.25
N ALA A 106 5.37 15.53 -2.89
CA ALA A 106 5.86 16.52 -3.85
C ALA A 106 7.38 16.41 -4.12
N GLU A 107 8.06 15.51 -3.43
CA GLU A 107 9.51 15.27 -3.52
C GLU A 107 9.79 13.77 -3.74
N ALA A 108 11.03 13.40 -4.03
CA ALA A 108 11.41 12.01 -4.29
C ALA A 108 11.28 11.08 -3.06
N SER A 109 11.29 11.64 -1.85
CA SER A 109 11.03 10.91 -0.60
C SER A 109 9.67 11.29 -0.04
N ASN A 110 8.92 10.31 0.43
CA ASN A 110 7.67 10.51 1.20
C ASN A 110 7.93 10.64 2.71
N ASP A 111 9.18 10.69 3.14
CA ASP A 111 9.52 10.83 4.56
C ASP A 111 8.94 12.12 5.13
N LEU A 112 8.25 12.00 6.27
CA LEU A 112 7.65 13.13 6.97
C LEU A 112 6.64 13.94 6.14
N CYS A 113 5.95 13.29 5.21
CA CYS A 113 4.85 13.86 4.45
C CYS A 113 3.51 13.74 5.22
N HIS A 114 3.51 14.12 6.52
CA HIS A 114 2.31 14.19 7.35
C HIS A 114 1.47 15.37 6.90
N ALA A 115 0.26 15.09 6.49
CA ALA A 115 -0.60 16.03 5.78
C ALA A 115 -1.98 16.09 6.42
N ASP A 116 -2.51 17.30 6.50
CA ASP A 116 -3.78 17.57 7.16
C ASP A 116 -4.79 18.25 6.24
N TRP A 117 -6.03 17.76 6.29
CA TRP A 117 -7.22 18.46 5.85
C TRP A 117 -7.89 19.10 7.07
N GLY A 118 -7.40 20.26 7.52
CA GLY A 118 -7.87 20.93 8.71
C GLY A 118 -9.25 21.56 8.51
N GLY A 119 -10.12 21.41 9.51
CA GLY A 119 -11.48 21.95 9.45
C GLY A 119 -12.31 21.42 8.28
N ALA A 120 -12.06 20.19 7.82
CA ALA A 120 -12.76 19.59 6.69
C ALA A 120 -14.27 19.52 6.93
N LEU A 121 -15.04 20.18 6.06
CA LEU A 121 -16.49 20.31 6.14
C LEU A 121 -17.14 19.91 4.83
N LEU A 122 -18.20 19.12 4.92
CA LEU A 122 -19.09 18.80 3.83
C LEU A 122 -20.45 19.47 4.09
N LEU A 123 -20.85 20.37 3.22
CA LEU A 123 -22.17 20.99 3.25
C LEU A 123 -23.14 20.14 2.44
N LEU A 124 -24.22 19.68 3.08
CA LEU A 124 -25.25 18.91 2.41
C LEU A 124 -26.34 19.82 1.84
N SER A 125 -26.70 19.56 0.60
CA SER A 125 -27.91 20.11 -0.05
C SER A 125 -29.17 19.40 0.43
N ASP A 126 -29.06 18.08 0.66
CA ASP A 126 -30.12 17.24 1.21
C ASP A 126 -29.64 16.51 2.48
N PRO A 127 -30.12 16.88 3.65
CA PRO A 127 -29.70 16.25 4.91
C PRO A 127 -30.24 14.81 5.09
N SER A 128 -31.18 14.36 4.26
CA SER A 128 -31.65 12.97 4.28
C SER A 128 -30.69 12.02 3.59
N ILE A 129 -29.82 12.53 2.71
CA ILE A 129 -28.79 11.78 2.03
C ILE A 129 -27.51 11.83 2.86
N GLN A 130 -27.06 10.67 3.37
CA GLN A 130 -25.83 10.58 4.13
C GLN A 130 -24.68 10.15 3.21
N PRO A 131 -23.61 10.95 3.09
CA PRO A 131 -22.39 10.54 2.43
C PRO A 131 -21.73 9.37 3.17
N GLU A 132 -21.03 8.52 2.42
CA GLU A 132 -20.34 7.35 2.95
C GLU A 132 -18.90 7.33 2.45
N THR A 133 -17.95 7.03 3.34
CA THR A 133 -16.60 6.69 2.90
C THR A 133 -16.62 5.31 2.27
N ALA A 134 -16.04 5.19 1.07
CA ALA A 134 -15.85 3.91 0.43
C ALA A 134 -14.44 3.38 0.77
N ILE A 135 -14.38 2.13 1.14
CA ILE A 135 -13.11 1.39 1.20
C ILE A 135 -12.86 0.94 -0.23
N PHE A 136 -11.70 1.28 -0.80
CA PHE A 136 -11.26 0.64 -2.03
C PHE A 136 -11.18 -0.86 -1.75
N PRO A 137 -11.75 -1.73 -2.60
CA PRO A 137 -11.54 -3.15 -2.40
C PRO A 137 -10.03 -3.37 -2.41
N ASP A 138 -9.55 -4.10 -1.38
CA ASP A 138 -8.17 -4.56 -1.40
C ASP A 138 -7.94 -5.24 -2.75
N GLU A 139 -6.95 -4.78 -3.51
CA GLU A 139 -6.50 -5.54 -4.65
C GLU A 139 -6.13 -6.93 -4.11
N PRO A 140 -6.64 -8.02 -4.72
CA PRO A 140 -6.25 -9.34 -4.30
C PRO A 140 -4.72 -9.38 -4.30
N ALA A 141 -4.14 -9.76 -3.17
CA ALA A 141 -2.69 -9.84 -3.05
C ALA A 141 -2.17 -10.61 -4.27
N PRO A 142 -1.19 -10.06 -5.02
CA PRO A 142 -0.64 -10.79 -6.14
C PRO A 142 -0.16 -12.14 -5.64
N GLU A 143 -0.56 -13.20 -6.32
CA GLU A 143 -0.10 -14.55 -6.01
C GLU A 143 1.41 -14.59 -6.22
N ILE A 144 2.16 -14.45 -5.13
CA ILE A 144 3.64 -14.34 -5.15
C ILE A 144 4.25 -15.70 -5.52
N ALA A 145 3.57 -16.80 -5.20
CA ALA A 145 3.86 -18.15 -5.67
C ALA A 145 2.59 -18.98 -5.56
N SER A 146 2.21 -19.66 -6.63
CA SER A 146 1.40 -20.87 -6.50
C SER A 146 2.27 -21.90 -5.79
N GLY A 147 1.83 -22.44 -4.65
CA GLY A 147 2.50 -23.59 -4.06
C GLY A 147 2.67 -24.69 -5.12
N ASP A 148 3.78 -25.44 -5.05
CA ASP A 148 3.97 -26.58 -5.93
C ASP A 148 2.76 -27.53 -5.81
N GLY A 149 2.36 -28.11 -6.95
CA GLY A 149 1.25 -29.06 -6.96
C GLY A 149 1.54 -30.31 -6.12
N PRO A 150 0.51 -31.12 -5.80
CA PRO A 150 0.66 -32.33 -5.00
C PRO A 150 1.48 -33.42 -5.74
N GLU A 151 1.59 -33.32 -7.05
CA GLU A 151 2.33 -34.28 -7.87
C GLU A 151 3.84 -34.14 -7.68
N PRO A 152 4.59 -35.26 -7.59
CA PRO A 152 6.03 -35.20 -7.49
C PRO A 152 6.69 -34.49 -8.68
N ALA A 153 7.53 -33.51 -8.41
CA ALA A 153 8.28 -32.78 -9.44
C ALA A 153 9.73 -32.54 -9.00
N ILE A 154 10.67 -32.66 -9.95
CA ILE A 154 12.09 -32.36 -9.72
C ILE A 154 12.41 -30.99 -10.29
N HIS A 155 12.98 -30.11 -9.48
CA HIS A 155 13.32 -28.73 -9.82
C HIS A 155 14.83 -28.47 -9.95
N GLY A 156 15.64 -29.50 -9.88
CA GLY A 156 17.09 -29.39 -9.85
C GLY A 156 17.73 -29.00 -11.19
N PRO A 157 19.04 -28.75 -11.17
CA PRO A 157 19.78 -28.53 -12.40
C PRO A 157 19.74 -29.80 -13.27
N ARG A 158 19.66 -29.60 -14.59
CA ARG A 158 19.68 -30.71 -15.56
C ARG A 158 21.01 -31.45 -15.61
N VAL A 159 22.07 -30.82 -15.14
CA VAL A 159 23.43 -31.36 -15.08
C VAL A 159 24.07 -30.91 -13.79
N THR A 160 24.66 -31.85 -13.08
CA THR A 160 25.52 -31.55 -11.93
C THR A 160 26.87 -32.22 -12.14
N GLY A 161 27.94 -31.61 -11.61
CA GLY A 161 29.30 -32.11 -11.78
C GLY A 161 29.89 -32.60 -10.47
N ALA A 162 30.78 -33.57 -10.54
CA ALA A 162 31.62 -34.03 -9.44
C ALA A 162 33.09 -33.99 -9.84
N THR A 163 33.98 -33.77 -8.87
CA THR A 163 35.44 -33.88 -9.10
C THR A 163 35.89 -35.29 -8.75
N PRO A 164 36.53 -36.00 -9.69
CA PRO A 164 37.05 -37.35 -9.41
C PRO A 164 37.94 -37.36 -8.15
N GLY A 165 37.79 -38.42 -7.37
CA GLY A 165 38.56 -38.64 -6.13
C GLY A 165 38.12 -37.76 -4.95
N HIS A 166 37.07 -36.95 -5.07
CA HIS A 166 36.50 -36.16 -3.99
C HIS A 166 35.11 -36.65 -3.62
N ASP A 167 34.71 -36.42 -2.37
CA ASP A 167 33.38 -36.73 -1.89
C ASP A 167 32.34 -35.88 -2.62
N PHE A 168 31.29 -36.55 -3.13
CA PHE A 168 30.16 -35.93 -3.77
C PHE A 168 28.93 -36.06 -2.88
N LEU A 169 28.18 -34.97 -2.75
CA LEU A 169 26.92 -34.94 -2.04
C LEU A 169 25.96 -34.06 -2.82
N PHE A 170 24.81 -34.59 -3.21
CA PHE A 170 23.76 -33.85 -3.91
C PHE A 170 22.38 -34.29 -3.42
N LEU A 171 21.60 -33.33 -2.93
CA LEU A 171 20.19 -33.53 -2.62
C LEU A 171 19.36 -33.21 -3.87
N ILE A 172 18.56 -34.16 -4.34
CA ILE A 172 17.62 -33.94 -5.44
C ILE A 172 16.53 -32.96 -4.98
N PRO A 173 16.48 -31.70 -5.51
CA PRO A 173 15.41 -30.78 -5.18
C PRO A 173 14.10 -31.27 -5.78
N ALA A 174 13.16 -31.64 -4.94
CA ALA A 174 11.85 -32.12 -5.38
C ALA A 174 10.75 -31.58 -4.47
N THR A 175 9.58 -31.40 -5.09
CA THR A 175 8.33 -31.01 -4.40
C THR A 175 7.27 -32.07 -4.66
N GLY A 176 6.19 -32.02 -3.89
CA GLY A 176 5.05 -32.93 -3.96
C GLY A 176 4.60 -33.37 -2.58
N ASP A 177 3.42 -34.01 -2.51
CA ASP A 177 2.91 -34.52 -1.25
C ASP A 177 3.78 -35.69 -0.75
N GLY A 178 4.25 -35.59 0.49
CA GLY A 178 5.11 -36.60 1.10
C GLY A 178 4.40 -37.86 1.59
N PRO A 179 5.11 -39.00 1.75
CA PRO A 179 6.56 -39.15 1.59
C PRO A 179 6.97 -39.42 0.13
N LEU A 180 7.97 -38.66 -0.34
CA LEU A 180 8.54 -38.88 -1.66
C LEU A 180 9.46 -40.09 -1.70
N LYS A 181 9.55 -40.77 -2.88
CA LYS A 181 10.50 -41.84 -3.15
C LYS A 181 11.29 -41.50 -4.39
N PHE A 182 12.58 -41.71 -4.32
CA PHE A 182 13.51 -41.36 -5.38
C PHE A 182 14.10 -42.62 -6.05
N SER A 183 14.29 -42.56 -7.35
CA SER A 183 15.01 -43.55 -8.11
C SER A 183 15.95 -42.88 -9.10
N ALA A 184 17.04 -43.51 -9.43
CA ALA A 184 17.99 -43.07 -10.45
C ALA A 184 18.46 -44.21 -11.28
N GLU A 185 18.67 -43.97 -12.57
CA GLU A 185 19.26 -44.93 -13.51
C GLU A 185 20.59 -44.37 -14.02
N GLY A 186 21.56 -45.26 -14.25
CA GLY A 186 22.83 -44.89 -14.84
C GLY A 186 23.72 -44.01 -13.95
N LEU A 187 23.60 -44.12 -12.64
CA LEU A 187 24.56 -43.43 -11.73
C LEU A 187 26.00 -43.90 -12.01
N PRO A 188 26.97 -42.98 -12.08
CA PRO A 188 28.38 -43.32 -12.17
C PRO A 188 28.81 -44.29 -11.06
N ALA A 189 29.78 -45.16 -11.38
CA ALA A 189 30.35 -46.05 -10.38
C ALA A 189 30.93 -45.23 -9.19
N GLY A 190 30.69 -45.70 -7.99
CA GLY A 190 31.10 -45.01 -6.76
C GLY A 190 30.04 -44.05 -6.18
N LEU A 191 28.93 -43.74 -6.90
CA LEU A 191 27.81 -42.99 -6.38
C LEU A 191 26.62 -43.87 -6.01
N SER A 192 25.90 -43.52 -4.96
CA SER A 192 24.69 -44.21 -4.54
C SER A 192 23.58 -43.21 -4.21
N LEU A 193 22.33 -43.60 -4.44
CA LEU A 193 21.13 -42.81 -4.11
C LEU A 193 20.44 -43.42 -2.88
N ASP A 194 20.17 -42.60 -1.90
CA ASP A 194 19.20 -42.93 -0.86
C ASP A 194 17.79 -42.62 -1.37
N SER A 195 17.01 -43.67 -1.57
CA SER A 195 15.67 -43.60 -2.16
C SER A 195 14.63 -42.90 -1.24
N ASN A 196 14.92 -42.73 0.04
CA ASN A 196 14.00 -42.08 0.98
C ASN A 196 14.29 -40.59 1.14
N THR A 197 15.56 -40.21 1.05
CA THR A 197 15.98 -38.81 1.26
C THR A 197 16.24 -38.07 -0.04
N GLY A 198 16.43 -38.77 -1.16
CA GLY A 198 16.84 -38.16 -2.41
C GLY A 198 18.30 -37.70 -2.43
N ILE A 199 19.13 -38.18 -1.49
CA ILE A 199 20.54 -37.82 -1.42
C ILE A 199 21.35 -38.78 -2.30
N ILE A 200 22.12 -38.22 -3.23
CA ILE A 200 23.15 -38.92 -3.99
C ILE A 200 24.50 -38.63 -3.32
N SER A 201 25.24 -39.67 -2.94
CA SER A 201 26.52 -39.53 -2.27
C SER A 201 27.52 -40.56 -2.74
N GLY A 202 28.81 -40.33 -2.46
CA GLY A 202 29.91 -41.23 -2.82
C GLY A 202 31.08 -40.45 -3.44
N SER A 203 31.95 -41.20 -4.18
CA SER A 203 33.04 -40.59 -4.94
C SER A 203 33.21 -41.32 -6.27
N ILE A 204 33.37 -40.55 -7.33
CA ILE A 204 33.70 -41.10 -8.67
C ILE A 204 35.22 -41.21 -8.80
N GLU A 205 35.69 -42.26 -9.42
CA GLU A 205 37.11 -42.45 -9.72
C GLU A 205 37.58 -41.69 -10.95
#